data_311cdefa957bfd83388363eaa7a22b64
#
_entry.id   311cdefa957bfd83388363eaa7a22b64
#
_cell.length_a   1.000
_cell.length_b   1.000
_cell.length_c   1.000
_cell.angle_alpha   90.00
_cell.angle_beta   90.00
_cell.angle_gamma   90.00
#
_symmetry.space_group_name_H-M   'P 1'
#
loop_
_entity.id
_entity.type
_entity.pdbx_description
1 polymer ?
#
loop_
_entity_poly.entity_id
_entity_poly.type
_entity_poly.pdbx_seq_one_letter_code
_entity_poly.pdbx_strand_id
1 'polypeptide(L)'
;MAQPVRSDLRYSADHEWLSAQTPARVGVSAVAADALGEVVFVELPEAGAAVEAGEPCGELESTKSVSDLVSPVTGTVVAVNGAVVDEPGTINADPYGEGWLFAVDVDGEGELLSAQEYAERFDAEVVPA
;
A
#
# COMPACT_ATOMS: atom_id res chain seq x y z
N MET A 1 -18.91 7.50 -5.04
CA MET A 1 -19.04 6.12 -4.57
C MET A 1 -17.89 5.80 -3.62
N ALA A 2 -18.21 5.11 -2.53
CA ALA A 2 -17.17 4.70 -1.59
C ALA A 2 -16.27 3.63 -2.20
N GLN A 3 -14.97 3.74 -1.97
CA GLN A 3 -14.00 2.77 -2.46
C GLN A 3 -13.97 1.56 -1.51
N PRO A 4 -13.73 0.36 -2.04
CA PRO A 4 -13.68 -0.84 -1.19
C PRO A 4 -12.40 -0.93 -0.39
N VAL A 5 -12.50 -1.39 0.86
CA VAL A 5 -11.36 -1.76 1.69
C VAL A 5 -11.58 -3.16 2.20
N ARG A 6 -10.55 -4.01 2.11
CA ARG A 6 -10.67 -5.43 2.49
C ARG A 6 -10.63 -5.58 4.01
N SER A 7 -11.52 -6.41 4.52
CA SER A 7 -11.68 -6.62 5.96
C SER A 7 -10.50 -7.36 6.62
N ASP A 8 -9.70 -8.06 5.83
CA ASP A 8 -8.57 -8.86 6.33
C ASP A 8 -7.26 -8.08 6.42
N LEU A 9 -7.27 -6.80 6.02
CA LEU A 9 -6.08 -5.96 6.00
C LEU A 9 -6.15 -4.88 7.07
N ARG A 10 -4.99 -4.35 7.42
CA ARG A 10 -4.88 -3.17 8.27
C ARG A 10 -4.33 -2.02 7.43
N TYR A 11 -4.57 -0.79 7.83
CA TYR A 11 -4.29 0.37 6.99
C TYR A 11 -3.59 1.47 7.79
N SER A 12 -2.64 2.14 7.14
CA SER A 12 -2.05 3.35 7.72
C SER A 12 -2.91 4.55 7.34
N ALA A 13 -2.75 5.66 8.07
CA ALA A 13 -3.43 6.92 7.72
C ALA A 13 -2.91 7.52 6.41
N ASP A 14 -1.78 7.03 5.92
CA ASP A 14 -1.19 7.42 4.63
C ASP A 14 -1.68 6.55 3.48
N HIS A 15 -2.67 5.67 3.75
CA HIS A 15 -3.37 4.85 2.75
C HIS A 15 -2.61 3.62 2.26
N GLU A 16 -1.60 3.15 3.00
CA GLU A 16 -0.99 1.86 2.71
C GLU A 16 -1.67 0.76 3.52
N TRP A 17 -1.81 -0.41 2.90
CA TRP A 17 -2.35 -1.58 3.59
C TRP A 17 -1.23 -2.55 3.94
N LEU A 18 -1.48 -3.34 5.00
CA LEU A 18 -0.57 -4.38 5.47
C LEU A 18 -1.33 -5.68 5.59
N SER A 19 -0.81 -6.76 4.99
CA SER A 19 -1.42 -8.08 5.11
C SER A 19 -1.00 -8.76 6.42
N ALA A 20 -1.74 -9.79 6.80
CA ALA A 20 -1.47 -10.56 8.03
C ALA A 20 -0.47 -11.70 7.82
N GLN A 21 -0.09 -11.97 6.57
CA GLN A 21 0.84 -13.06 6.27
C GLN A 21 2.28 -12.70 6.65
N THR A 22 3.17 -13.70 6.64
CA THR A 22 4.59 -13.52 6.93
C THR A 22 5.41 -14.10 5.76
N PRO A 23 6.26 -13.33 5.06
CA PRO A 23 6.42 -11.89 5.22
C PRO A 23 5.15 -11.12 4.83
N ALA A 24 4.95 -9.97 5.45
CA ALA A 24 3.77 -9.17 5.19
C ALA A 24 3.90 -8.43 3.87
N ARG A 25 2.80 -8.33 3.14
CA ARG A 25 2.76 -7.52 1.91
C ARG A 25 2.20 -6.14 2.21
N VAL A 26 2.71 -5.17 1.48
CA VAL A 26 2.29 -3.77 1.57
C VAL A 26 1.84 -3.30 0.19
N GLY A 27 0.78 -2.54 0.16
CA GLY A 27 0.29 -1.91 -1.06
C GLY A 27 -0.47 -0.64 -0.71
N VAL A 28 -1.08 -0.01 -1.69
CA VAL A 28 -1.92 1.17 -1.46
C VAL A 28 -3.38 0.79 -1.54
N SER A 29 -4.22 1.48 -0.77
CA SER A 29 -5.66 1.20 -0.76
C SER A 29 -6.32 1.68 -2.06
N ALA A 30 -7.54 1.19 -2.30
CA ALA A 30 -8.34 1.67 -3.41
C ALA A 30 -8.65 3.16 -3.27
N VAL A 31 -8.75 3.67 -2.05
CA VAL A 31 -8.92 5.10 -1.79
C VAL A 31 -7.75 5.90 -2.36
N ALA A 32 -6.52 5.44 -2.08
CA ALA A 32 -5.33 6.10 -2.60
C ALA A 32 -5.22 5.96 -4.12
N ALA A 33 -5.48 4.78 -4.65
CA ALA A 33 -5.39 4.54 -6.11
C ALA A 33 -6.38 5.42 -6.87
N ASP A 34 -7.59 5.58 -6.34
CA ASP A 34 -8.61 6.42 -6.94
C ASP A 34 -8.20 7.90 -6.89
N ALA A 35 -7.68 8.35 -5.76
CA ALA A 35 -7.26 9.75 -5.58
C ALA A 35 -6.07 10.12 -6.47
N LEU A 36 -5.13 9.17 -6.66
CA LEU A 36 -3.97 9.38 -7.52
C LEU A 36 -4.35 9.48 -9.00
N GLY A 37 -5.36 8.70 -9.42
CA GLY A 37 -5.63 8.50 -10.83
C GLY A 37 -4.67 7.49 -11.43
N GLU A 38 -4.51 7.49 -12.75
CA GLU A 38 -3.69 6.47 -13.44
C GLU A 38 -2.23 6.57 -13.04
N VAL A 39 -1.72 5.52 -12.40
CA VAL A 39 -0.31 5.43 -12.00
C VAL A 39 0.52 5.10 -13.24
N VAL A 40 1.56 5.89 -13.48
CA VAL A 40 2.41 5.76 -14.66
C VAL A 40 3.86 5.43 -14.34
N PHE A 41 4.28 5.62 -13.08
CA PHE A 41 5.64 5.29 -12.64
C PHE A 41 5.62 4.91 -11.17
N VAL A 42 6.41 3.89 -10.83
CA VAL A 42 6.52 3.36 -9.46
C VAL A 42 8.00 3.23 -9.11
N GLU A 43 8.38 3.81 -7.97
CA GLU A 43 9.70 3.60 -7.41
C GLU A 43 9.54 2.88 -6.08
N LEU A 44 10.08 1.67 -5.99
CA LEU A 44 9.96 0.81 -4.81
C LEU A 44 11.28 0.73 -4.06
N PRO A 45 11.25 0.43 -2.73
CA PRO A 45 12.49 0.11 -2.02
C PRO A 45 13.09 -1.18 -2.58
N GLU A 46 14.41 -1.33 -2.45
CA GLU A 46 15.09 -2.54 -2.93
C GLU A 46 14.98 -3.65 -1.89
N ALA A 47 15.02 -4.91 -2.37
CA ALA A 47 15.10 -6.07 -1.48
C ALA A 47 16.38 -5.94 -0.64
N GLY A 48 16.24 -6.15 0.65
CA GLY A 48 17.35 -5.97 1.61
C GLY A 48 17.36 -4.59 2.26
N ALA A 49 16.59 -3.62 1.74
CA ALA A 49 16.54 -2.28 2.32
C ALA A 49 15.77 -2.27 3.63
N ALA A 50 16.19 -1.41 4.55
CA ALA A 50 15.46 -1.17 5.78
C ALA A 50 14.41 -0.09 5.54
N VAL A 51 13.22 -0.28 6.11
CA VAL A 51 12.15 0.73 6.07
C VAL A 51 11.72 1.04 7.49
N GLU A 52 11.21 2.25 7.70
CA GLU A 52 10.73 2.70 9.02
C GLU A 52 9.29 3.16 8.92
N ALA A 53 8.49 2.76 9.90
CA ALA A 53 7.09 3.18 9.98
C ALA A 53 6.97 4.70 9.95
N GLY A 54 6.14 5.22 9.06
CA GLY A 54 5.89 6.65 8.92
C GLY A 54 6.89 7.39 8.04
N GLU A 55 7.91 6.69 7.51
CA GLU A 55 8.92 7.33 6.66
C GLU A 55 8.74 6.95 5.20
N PRO A 56 9.01 7.87 4.25
CA PRO A 56 8.94 7.54 2.83
C PRO A 56 9.95 6.45 2.46
N CYS A 57 9.52 5.51 1.63
CA CYS A 57 10.39 4.44 1.14
C CYS A 57 10.33 4.28 -0.37
N GLY A 58 9.52 5.09 -1.05
CA GLY A 58 9.40 5.07 -2.50
C GLY A 58 8.45 6.16 -2.98
N GLU A 59 8.05 6.09 -4.24
CA GLU A 59 7.14 7.05 -4.84
C GLU A 59 6.18 6.39 -5.82
N LEU A 60 4.99 6.95 -5.93
CA LEU A 60 4.04 6.63 -6.99
C LEU A 60 3.75 7.90 -7.77
N GLU A 61 3.93 7.84 -9.08
CA GLU A 61 3.67 8.99 -9.95
C GLU A 61 2.48 8.68 -10.85
N SER A 62 1.53 9.59 -10.88
CA SER A 62 0.35 9.47 -11.73
C SER A 62 0.37 10.55 -12.79
N THR A 63 -0.61 10.50 -13.69
CA THR A 63 -0.77 11.53 -14.72
C THR A 63 -1.00 12.93 -14.16
N LYS A 64 -1.41 13.04 -12.90
CA LYS A 64 -1.75 14.35 -12.29
C LYS A 64 -0.96 14.72 -11.04
N SER A 65 -0.24 13.76 -10.41
CA SER A 65 0.50 14.08 -9.19
C SER A 65 1.56 13.04 -8.86
N VAL A 66 2.40 13.38 -7.87
CA VAL A 66 3.42 12.47 -7.32
C VAL A 66 3.09 12.32 -5.84
N SER A 67 3.15 11.09 -5.34
CA SER A 67 2.87 10.79 -3.93
C SER A 67 3.99 9.94 -3.36
N ASP A 68 4.41 10.23 -2.14
CA ASP A 68 5.36 9.39 -1.42
C ASP A 68 4.69 8.07 -1.06
N LEU A 69 5.46 6.99 -1.15
CA LEU A 69 5.09 5.70 -0.59
C LEU A 69 5.67 5.65 0.82
N VAL A 70 4.80 5.67 1.82
CA VAL A 70 5.20 5.70 3.23
C VAL A 70 5.05 4.31 3.81
N SER A 71 6.10 3.81 4.48
CA SER A 71 6.03 2.46 5.05
C SER A 71 5.12 2.44 6.28
N PRO A 72 4.18 1.47 6.35
CA PRO A 72 3.35 1.32 7.55
C PRO A 72 4.05 0.60 8.69
N VAL A 73 5.25 0.05 8.44
CA VAL A 73 5.98 -0.76 9.42
C VAL A 73 7.46 -0.46 9.36
N THR A 74 8.16 -0.85 10.44
CA THR A 74 9.62 -0.89 10.49
C THR A 74 10.05 -2.33 10.23
N GLY A 75 11.01 -2.52 9.35
CA GLY A 75 11.49 -3.85 9.01
C GLY A 75 12.43 -3.86 7.82
N THR A 76 12.61 -5.04 7.24
CA THR A 76 13.49 -5.24 6.10
C THR A 76 12.70 -5.75 4.91
N VAL A 77 12.85 -5.11 3.77
CA VAL A 77 12.20 -5.53 2.52
C VAL A 77 12.81 -6.86 2.06
N VAL A 78 11.97 -7.86 1.82
CA VAL A 78 12.43 -9.19 1.38
C VAL A 78 12.07 -9.50 -0.06
N ALA A 79 11.11 -8.79 -0.63
CA ALA A 79 10.72 -8.94 -2.04
C ALA A 79 10.02 -7.68 -2.53
N VAL A 80 10.09 -7.44 -3.82
CA VAL A 80 9.37 -6.35 -4.47
C VAL A 80 8.58 -6.91 -5.65
N ASN A 81 7.47 -6.25 -5.97
CA ASN A 81 6.62 -6.69 -7.08
C ASN A 81 7.05 -6.02 -8.39
N GLY A 82 7.87 -6.71 -9.16
CA GLY A 82 8.35 -6.19 -10.45
C GLY A 82 7.24 -5.94 -11.46
N ALA A 83 6.09 -6.63 -11.32
CA ALA A 83 4.99 -6.47 -12.26
C ALA A 83 4.41 -5.05 -12.25
N VAL A 84 4.37 -4.38 -11.09
CA VAL A 84 3.87 -3.00 -11.02
C VAL A 84 4.87 -1.99 -11.55
N VAL A 85 6.16 -2.33 -11.55
CA VAL A 85 7.19 -1.48 -12.17
C VAL A 85 7.04 -1.53 -13.69
N ASP A 86 6.79 -2.70 -14.25
CA ASP A 86 6.58 -2.89 -15.69
C ASP A 86 5.23 -2.35 -16.15
N GLU A 87 4.19 -2.56 -15.34
CA GLU A 87 2.83 -2.14 -15.65
C GLU A 87 2.22 -1.42 -14.44
N PRO A 88 2.53 -0.13 -14.24
CA PRO A 88 2.04 0.61 -13.07
C PRO A 88 0.53 0.66 -12.92
N GLY A 89 -0.20 0.59 -14.04
CA GLY A 89 -1.68 0.57 -14.02
C GLY A 89 -2.28 -0.62 -13.28
N THR A 90 -1.49 -1.66 -13.00
CA THR A 90 -1.92 -2.79 -12.19
C THR A 90 -2.36 -2.34 -10.79
N ILE A 91 -1.73 -1.30 -10.26
CA ILE A 91 -2.09 -0.73 -8.95
C ILE A 91 -3.54 -0.22 -8.98
N ASN A 92 -3.92 0.44 -10.07
CA ASN A 92 -5.28 0.95 -10.21
C ASN A 92 -6.29 -0.17 -10.43
N ALA A 93 -5.90 -1.18 -11.22
CA ALA A 93 -6.80 -2.28 -11.58
C ALA A 93 -7.06 -3.23 -10.41
N ASP A 94 -6.04 -3.50 -9.59
CA ASP A 94 -6.15 -4.50 -8.52
C ASP A 94 -5.23 -4.13 -7.34
N PRO A 95 -5.56 -3.08 -6.60
CA PRO A 95 -4.66 -2.59 -5.54
C PRO A 95 -4.44 -3.57 -4.39
N TYR A 96 -5.36 -4.50 -4.15
CA TYR A 96 -5.25 -5.47 -3.06
C TYR A 96 -4.69 -6.83 -3.48
N GLY A 97 -4.60 -7.09 -4.79
CA GLY A 97 -4.12 -8.35 -5.31
C GLY A 97 -2.83 -8.17 -6.09
N GLU A 98 -2.91 -8.20 -7.41
CA GLU A 98 -1.74 -8.10 -8.29
C GLU A 98 -0.96 -6.79 -8.12
N GLY A 99 -1.59 -5.77 -7.59
CA GLY A 99 -0.97 -4.45 -7.37
C GLY A 99 -0.20 -4.30 -6.07
N TRP A 100 0.10 -5.38 -5.35
CA TRP A 100 0.93 -5.28 -4.15
C TRP A 100 2.31 -4.71 -4.51
N LEU A 101 2.94 -4.01 -3.57
CA LEU A 101 4.17 -3.27 -3.85
C LEU A 101 5.42 -3.97 -3.38
N PHE A 102 5.50 -4.30 -2.09
CA PHE A 102 6.66 -5.00 -1.56
C PHE A 102 6.25 -5.88 -0.37
N ALA A 103 7.11 -6.86 -0.06
CA ALA A 103 6.95 -7.71 1.10
C ALA A 103 8.04 -7.38 2.11
N VAL A 104 7.70 -7.40 3.38
CA VAL A 104 8.57 -6.93 4.45
C VAL A 104 8.57 -7.93 5.61
N ASP A 105 9.78 -8.13 6.17
CA ASP A 105 9.95 -8.87 7.42
C ASP A 105 9.80 -7.84 8.54
N VAL A 106 8.68 -7.89 9.25
CA VAL A 106 8.27 -6.82 10.16
C VAL A 106 8.97 -6.93 11.51
N ASP A 107 9.65 -5.85 11.91
CA ASP A 107 10.25 -5.74 13.25
C ASP A 107 9.36 -4.95 14.20
N GLY A 108 8.60 -4.01 13.67
CA GLY A 108 7.67 -3.20 14.45
C GLY A 108 6.63 -2.55 13.57
N GLU A 109 5.47 -2.27 14.14
CA GLU A 109 4.37 -1.63 13.42
C GLU A 109 4.24 -0.17 13.82
N GLY A 110 3.83 0.66 12.85
CA GLY A 110 3.42 2.02 13.14
C GLY A 110 1.98 2.05 13.64
N GLU A 111 1.35 3.21 13.56
CA GLU A 111 -0.07 3.32 13.87
C GLU A 111 -0.87 2.73 12.71
N LEU A 112 -1.59 1.65 12.98
CA LEU A 112 -2.41 0.99 11.99
C LEU A 112 -3.87 1.01 12.42
N LEU A 113 -4.74 1.18 11.42
CA LEU A 113 -6.18 1.18 11.60
C LEU A 113 -6.73 -0.17 11.14
N SER A 114 -7.78 -0.65 11.80
CA SER A 114 -8.52 -1.78 11.24
C SER A 114 -9.24 -1.30 9.97
N ALA A 115 -9.73 -2.24 9.15
CA ALA A 115 -10.50 -1.88 7.96
C ALA A 115 -11.72 -1.03 8.33
N GLN A 116 -12.39 -1.35 9.44
CA GLN A 116 -13.55 -0.61 9.90
C GLN A 116 -13.18 0.84 10.27
N GLU A 117 -12.11 1.01 11.04
CA GLU A 117 -11.65 2.35 11.44
C GLU A 117 -11.22 3.19 10.24
N TYR A 118 -10.50 2.56 9.31
CA TYR A 118 -10.06 3.23 8.10
C TYR A 118 -11.24 3.65 7.24
N ALA A 119 -12.22 2.76 7.07
CA ALA A 119 -13.41 3.03 6.28
C ALA A 119 -14.23 4.20 6.86
N GLU A 120 -14.36 4.24 8.18
CA GLU A 120 -15.07 5.34 8.85
C GLU A 120 -14.36 6.67 8.66
N ARG A 121 -13.03 6.66 8.77
CA ARG A 121 -12.22 7.86 8.68
C ARG A 121 -12.13 8.43 7.26
N PHE A 122 -12.11 7.58 6.25
CA PHE A 122 -11.90 7.99 4.87
C PHE A 122 -13.09 7.72 3.95
N ASP A 123 -14.26 7.50 4.54
CA ASP A 123 -15.52 7.31 3.80
C ASP A 123 -15.44 6.19 2.76
N ALA A 124 -14.89 5.07 3.19
CA ALA A 124 -14.75 3.88 2.36
C ALA A 124 -15.73 2.79 2.81
N GLU A 125 -15.83 1.71 2.06
CA GLU A 125 -16.73 0.60 2.34
C GLU A 125 -15.95 -0.67 2.63
N VAL A 126 -16.20 -1.29 3.79
CA VAL A 126 -15.55 -2.55 4.14
C VAL A 126 -16.18 -3.69 3.35
N VAL A 127 -15.34 -4.47 2.67
CA VAL A 127 -15.78 -5.65 1.92
C VAL A 127 -15.04 -6.89 2.40
N PRO A 128 -15.61 -8.10 2.22
CA PRO A 128 -14.93 -9.34 2.60
C PRO A 128 -13.65 -9.54 1.82
N ALA A 129 -12.73 -10.29 2.42
CA ALA A 129 -11.46 -10.65 1.76
C ALA A 129 -11.71 -11.54 0.54
#